data_9527c8fb24bef466097135f6084f6d87
#
_entry.id   9527c8fb24bef466097135f6084f6d87
#
_cell.length_a   1.000
_cell.length_b   1.000
_cell.length_c   1.000
_cell.angle_alpha   90.00
_cell.angle_beta   90.00
_cell.angle_gamma   90.00
#
_symmetry.space_group_name_H-M   'P 1'
#
loop_
_entity.id
_entity.type
_entity.pdbx_description
1 polymer ?
#
loop_
_entity_poly.entity_id
_entity_poly.type
_entity_poly.pdbx_seq_one_letter_code
_entity_poly.pdbx_strand_id
1 'polypeptide(L)'
;MHTLHIFKGSDLKAKSLDELENLFGKSGRYYYNVVRGIHNGEVKPNRIQKSVAVERTFWDDINEDDEVDQKLKSLSLELEDRLGKKEIKGKTLTLKIKYKDFTLYTRSKTQELYFENAEKFYNTAKQLWELRPFDKAIRLLGLSLSNLNTYEKKQVSVQLKIPFAEFDD
;
A
#
# COMPACT_ATOMS: atom_id res chain seq x y z
N MET A 1 -11.41 1.68 19.47
CA MET A 1 -10.92 1.12 20.74
C MET A 1 -11.04 2.14 21.89
N HIS A 2 -10.67 3.40 21.72
CA HIS A 2 -10.75 4.42 22.79
C HIS A 2 -12.16 4.60 23.36
N THR A 3 -13.20 4.56 22.54
CA THR A 3 -14.62 4.58 22.95
C THR A 3 -15.04 3.40 23.84
N LEU A 4 -14.25 2.34 23.86
CA LEU A 4 -14.42 1.14 24.68
C LEU A 4 -13.42 1.10 25.86
N HIS A 5 -12.78 2.23 26.16
CA HIS A 5 -11.75 2.35 27.18
C HIS A 5 -10.56 1.37 27.00
N ILE A 6 -10.26 1.01 25.74
CA ILE A 6 -9.12 0.17 25.38
C ILE A 6 -8.03 1.08 24.79
N PHE A 7 -6.97 1.34 25.57
CA PHE A 7 -5.87 2.24 25.20
C PHE A 7 -4.56 1.49 24.95
N LYS A 8 -4.38 0.34 25.56
CA LYS A 8 -3.15 -0.47 25.51
C LYS A 8 -3.45 -1.98 25.50
N GLY A 9 -2.43 -2.78 25.20
CA GLY A 9 -2.58 -4.25 25.09
C GLY A 9 -3.05 -4.92 26.40
N SER A 10 -2.69 -4.37 27.57
CA SER A 10 -3.18 -4.90 28.85
C SER A 10 -4.70 -4.78 29.01
N ASP A 11 -5.31 -3.73 28.45
CA ASP A 11 -6.74 -3.52 28.52
C ASP A 11 -7.49 -4.56 27.63
N LEU A 12 -6.92 -4.90 26.47
CA LEU A 12 -7.40 -6.02 25.66
C LEU A 12 -7.20 -7.37 26.35
N LYS A 13 -6.06 -7.55 27.02
CA LYS A 13 -5.73 -8.80 27.70
C LYS A 13 -6.65 -9.08 28.89
N ALA A 14 -7.18 -8.04 29.54
CA ALA A 14 -8.13 -8.13 30.65
C ALA A 14 -9.52 -8.63 30.20
N LYS A 15 -9.84 -8.56 28.90
CA LYS A 15 -11.13 -8.98 28.35
C LYS A 15 -11.11 -10.47 27.98
N SER A 16 -12.29 -11.12 28.18
CA SER A 16 -12.51 -12.49 27.76
C SER A 16 -12.58 -12.61 26.21
N LEU A 17 -12.49 -13.83 25.71
CA LEU A 17 -12.67 -14.10 24.28
C LEU A 17 -14.05 -13.67 23.80
N ASP A 18 -15.09 -14.04 24.55
CA ASP A 18 -16.49 -13.76 24.20
C ASP A 18 -16.75 -12.24 24.16
N GLU A 19 -16.21 -11.48 25.13
CA GLU A 19 -16.31 -10.01 25.11
C GLU A 19 -15.66 -9.41 23.87
N LEU A 20 -14.46 -9.89 23.49
CA LEU A 20 -13.77 -9.39 22.32
C LEU A 20 -14.45 -9.81 21.01
N GLU A 21 -15.01 -11.01 20.93
CA GLU A 21 -15.79 -11.46 19.76
C GLU A 21 -17.10 -10.67 19.63
N ASN A 22 -17.78 -10.36 20.73
CA ASN A 22 -18.98 -9.51 20.73
C ASN A 22 -18.66 -8.07 20.30
N LEU A 23 -17.52 -7.51 20.73
CA LEU A 23 -17.12 -6.14 20.41
C LEU A 23 -16.54 -5.98 18.99
N PHE A 24 -15.82 -6.97 18.48
CA PHE A 24 -15.02 -6.86 17.26
C PHE A 24 -15.29 -7.96 16.22
N GLY A 25 -16.28 -8.83 16.45
CA GLY A 25 -16.60 -9.95 15.56
C GLY A 25 -15.37 -10.87 15.37
N LYS A 26 -15.12 -11.28 14.13
CA LYS A 26 -13.99 -12.18 13.79
C LYS A 26 -12.63 -11.64 14.25
N SER A 27 -12.47 -10.33 14.33
CA SER A 27 -11.23 -9.70 14.79
C SER A 27 -11.02 -9.87 16.30
N GLY A 28 -12.07 -10.13 17.08
CA GLY A 28 -11.98 -10.34 18.53
C GLY A 28 -11.07 -11.50 18.90
N ARG A 29 -11.21 -12.65 18.21
CA ARG A 29 -10.34 -13.81 18.37
C ARG A 29 -8.87 -13.51 18.03
N TYR A 30 -8.64 -12.74 16.97
CA TYR A 30 -7.30 -12.31 16.62
C TYR A 30 -6.69 -11.43 17.72
N TYR A 31 -7.42 -10.44 18.22
CA TYR A 31 -6.95 -9.57 19.31
C TYR A 31 -6.71 -10.35 20.60
N TYR A 32 -7.60 -11.28 20.96
CA TYR A 32 -7.42 -12.15 22.12
C TYR A 32 -6.12 -12.93 22.09
N ASN A 33 -5.78 -13.51 20.94
CA ASN A 33 -4.57 -14.30 20.75
C ASN A 33 -3.32 -13.40 20.74
N VAL A 34 -3.32 -12.31 19.95
CA VAL A 34 -2.15 -11.44 19.76
C VAL A 34 -1.69 -10.83 21.07
N VAL A 35 -2.60 -10.34 21.92
CA VAL A 35 -2.20 -9.75 23.22
C VAL A 35 -1.67 -10.78 24.22
N ARG A 36 -1.84 -12.06 23.95
CA ARG A 36 -1.30 -13.19 24.71
C ARG A 36 -0.05 -13.79 24.07
N GLY A 37 0.45 -13.17 22.98
CA GLY A 37 1.62 -13.65 22.24
C GLY A 37 1.35 -14.90 21.40
N ILE A 38 0.07 -15.26 21.16
CA ILE A 38 -0.31 -16.43 20.36
C ILE A 38 -0.50 -16.00 18.92
N HIS A 39 0.32 -16.55 18.02
CA HIS A 39 0.23 -16.31 16.58
C HIS A 39 0.43 -17.63 15.83
N ASN A 40 -0.66 -18.20 15.34
CA ASN A 40 -0.68 -19.48 14.63
C ASN A 40 -0.63 -19.30 13.09
N GLY A 41 -0.27 -18.09 12.62
CA GLY A 41 -0.16 -17.82 11.19
C GLY A 41 1.05 -18.51 10.57
N GLU A 42 0.84 -19.18 9.44
CA GLU A 42 1.90 -19.75 8.64
C GLU A 42 2.88 -18.68 8.14
N VAL A 43 4.17 -18.97 8.18
CA VAL A 43 5.18 -18.18 7.48
C VAL A 43 5.06 -18.49 5.98
N LYS A 44 4.69 -17.48 5.18
CA LYS A 44 4.55 -17.59 3.71
C LYS A 44 5.72 -16.87 3.03
N PRO A 45 6.87 -17.55 2.82
CA PRO A 45 8.07 -16.91 2.27
C PRO A 45 7.88 -16.49 0.80
N ASN A 46 7.07 -17.21 0.05
CA ASN A 46 6.87 -17.01 -1.39
C ASN A 46 5.57 -16.22 -1.66
N ARG A 47 5.56 -14.94 -1.29
CA ARG A 47 4.42 -14.07 -1.63
C ARG A 47 4.64 -13.43 -3.00
N ILE A 48 3.59 -13.42 -3.82
CA ILE A 48 3.60 -12.62 -5.05
C ILE A 48 3.64 -11.14 -4.65
N GLN A 49 4.65 -10.44 -5.17
CA GLN A 49 4.84 -9.02 -4.92
C GLN A 49 3.68 -8.23 -5.55
N LYS A 50 3.04 -7.36 -4.77
CA LYS A 50 1.88 -6.56 -5.20
C LYS A 50 2.25 -5.15 -5.62
N SER A 51 3.37 -4.64 -5.11
CA SER A 51 3.91 -3.32 -5.42
C SER A 51 5.42 -3.30 -5.24
N VAL A 52 6.08 -2.38 -5.93
CA VAL A 52 7.48 -2.00 -5.71
C VAL A 52 7.49 -0.54 -5.31
N ALA A 53 8.20 -0.20 -4.25
CA ALA A 53 8.23 1.16 -3.73
C ALA A 53 9.65 1.60 -3.36
N VAL A 54 9.87 2.88 -3.47
CA VAL A 54 11.04 3.61 -2.98
C VAL A 54 10.55 4.78 -2.15
N GLU A 55 11.14 5.04 -0.98
CA GLU A 55 10.83 6.21 -0.17
C GLU A 55 12.06 6.68 0.59
N ARG A 56 12.11 7.97 0.85
CA ARG A 56 13.18 8.62 1.63
C ARG A 56 12.57 9.53 2.67
N THR A 57 12.99 9.34 3.91
CA THR A 57 12.81 10.30 5.00
C THR A 57 14.01 11.23 4.96
N PHE A 58 13.77 12.53 5.00
CA PHE A 58 14.82 13.53 5.00
C PHE A 58 15.26 13.84 6.43
N TRP A 59 16.53 14.18 6.58
CA TRP A 59 17.06 14.61 7.89
C TRP A 59 16.52 15.99 8.25
N ASP A 60 16.61 16.92 7.30
CA ASP A 60 15.97 18.23 7.37
C ASP A 60 14.75 18.25 6.48
N ASP A 61 13.65 18.81 6.98
CA ASP A 61 12.41 18.89 6.23
C ASP A 61 12.56 19.82 5.01
N ILE A 62 12.08 19.39 3.86
CA ILE A 62 12.16 20.11 2.59
C ILE A 62 11.02 21.13 2.50
N ASN A 63 11.35 22.36 2.11
CA ASN A 63 10.38 23.45 1.92
C ASN A 63 10.30 23.95 0.47
N GLU A 64 11.33 23.70 -0.35
CA GLU A 64 11.46 24.27 -1.68
C GLU A 64 11.03 23.28 -2.77
N ASP A 65 10.22 23.74 -3.71
CA ASP A 65 9.72 22.93 -4.83
C ASP A 65 10.86 22.42 -5.73
N ASP A 66 11.93 23.19 -5.91
CA ASP A 66 13.11 22.76 -6.68
C ASP A 66 13.83 21.58 -6.04
N GLU A 67 13.93 21.56 -4.71
CA GLU A 67 14.49 20.43 -4.00
C GLU A 67 13.62 19.19 -4.12
N VAL A 68 12.30 19.36 -3.99
CA VAL A 68 11.33 18.29 -4.20
C VAL A 68 11.45 17.71 -5.62
N ASP A 69 11.57 18.56 -6.63
CA ASP A 69 11.73 18.14 -8.03
C ASP A 69 12.97 17.25 -8.21
N GLN A 70 14.10 17.62 -7.62
CA GLN A 70 15.31 16.81 -7.64
C GLN A 70 15.12 15.46 -6.93
N LYS A 71 14.42 15.45 -5.78
CA LYS A 71 14.13 14.20 -5.06
C LYS A 71 13.19 13.30 -5.85
N LEU A 72 12.17 13.84 -6.50
CA LEU A 72 11.26 13.06 -7.36
C LEU A 72 12.01 12.44 -8.55
N LYS A 73 12.94 13.16 -9.17
CA LYS A 73 13.81 12.60 -10.23
C LYS A 73 14.65 11.44 -9.71
N SER A 74 15.31 11.63 -8.57
CA SER A 74 16.12 10.59 -7.94
C SER A 74 15.33 9.35 -7.56
N LEU A 75 14.15 9.51 -6.95
CA LEU A 75 13.25 8.41 -6.60
C LEU A 75 12.75 7.68 -7.85
N SER A 76 12.49 8.38 -8.94
CA SER A 76 12.05 7.79 -10.21
C SER A 76 13.11 6.88 -10.81
N LEU A 77 14.37 7.32 -10.82
CA LEU A 77 15.51 6.51 -11.26
C LEU A 77 15.73 5.28 -10.38
N GLU A 78 15.62 5.44 -9.06
CA GLU A 78 15.77 4.32 -8.13
C GLU A 78 14.62 3.31 -8.28
N LEU A 79 13.40 3.78 -8.53
CA LEU A 79 12.25 2.92 -8.78
C LEU A 79 12.44 2.11 -10.07
N GLU A 80 12.92 2.76 -11.14
CA GLU A 80 13.25 2.09 -12.40
C GLU A 80 14.29 0.98 -12.21
N ASP A 81 15.39 1.26 -11.51
CA ASP A 81 16.44 0.27 -11.21
C ASP A 81 15.87 -0.94 -10.44
N ARG A 82 15.04 -0.70 -9.41
CA ARG A 82 14.40 -1.77 -8.65
C ARG A 82 13.44 -2.63 -9.48
N LEU A 83 12.73 -2.01 -10.40
CA LEU A 83 11.80 -2.69 -11.30
C LEU A 83 12.57 -3.50 -12.36
N GLY A 84 13.62 -2.90 -12.94
CA GLY A 84 14.47 -3.53 -13.96
C GLY A 84 15.15 -4.80 -13.45
N LYS A 85 15.70 -4.77 -12.23
CA LYS A 85 16.32 -5.96 -11.59
C LYS A 85 15.39 -7.15 -11.44
N LYS A 86 14.09 -6.93 -11.48
CA LYS A 86 13.06 -7.98 -11.29
C LYS A 86 12.21 -8.21 -12.54
N GLU A 87 12.47 -7.49 -13.61
CA GLU A 87 11.66 -7.49 -14.85
C GLU A 87 10.18 -7.23 -14.59
N ILE A 88 9.88 -6.35 -13.60
CA ILE A 88 8.53 -6.01 -13.17
C ILE A 88 8.11 -4.71 -13.83
N LYS A 89 6.86 -4.69 -14.32
CA LYS A 89 6.18 -3.49 -14.83
C LYS A 89 4.86 -3.30 -14.08
N GLY A 90 4.37 -2.08 -14.02
CA GLY A 90 3.10 -1.76 -13.34
C GLY A 90 2.33 -0.66 -14.03
N LYS A 91 1.04 -0.56 -13.70
CA LYS A 91 0.09 0.38 -14.35
C LYS A 91 -0.36 1.52 -13.43
N THR A 92 -0.06 1.45 -12.14
CA THR A 92 -0.49 2.47 -11.17
C THR A 92 0.70 3.02 -10.42
N LEU A 93 0.98 4.31 -10.61
CA LEU A 93 1.98 5.05 -9.84
C LEU A 93 1.29 5.78 -8.69
N THR A 94 1.85 5.65 -7.50
CA THR A 94 1.40 6.34 -6.28
C THR A 94 2.51 7.23 -5.76
N LEU A 95 2.19 8.50 -5.55
CA LEU A 95 3.01 9.46 -4.80
C LEU A 95 2.57 9.42 -3.34
N LYS A 96 3.54 9.30 -2.43
CA LYS A 96 3.38 9.39 -0.98
C LYS A 96 4.15 10.58 -0.45
N ILE A 97 3.47 11.44 0.28
CA ILE A 97 4.05 12.60 0.96
C ILE A 97 3.75 12.48 2.44
N LYS A 98 4.76 12.63 3.28
CA LYS A 98 4.58 12.81 4.71
C LYS A 98 5.12 14.18 5.09
N TYR A 99 4.28 14.99 5.68
CA TYR A 99 4.63 16.34 6.12
C TYR A 99 5.32 16.34 7.49
N LYS A 100 5.90 17.47 7.88
CA LYS A 100 6.58 17.67 9.18
C LYS A 100 5.69 17.32 10.38
N ASP A 101 4.41 17.63 10.29
CA ASP A 101 3.40 17.32 11.32
C ASP A 101 2.93 15.85 11.28
N PHE A 102 3.63 14.98 10.54
CA PHE A 102 3.31 13.58 10.29
C PHE A 102 2.01 13.32 9.51
N THR A 103 1.32 14.36 9.05
CA THR A 103 0.19 14.20 8.13
C THR A 103 0.63 13.44 6.89
N LEU A 104 -0.11 12.40 6.53
CA LEU A 104 0.16 11.57 5.37
C LEU A 104 -0.78 11.94 4.23
N TYR A 105 -0.21 12.13 3.05
CA TYR A 105 -0.95 12.33 1.81
C TYR A 105 -0.48 11.32 0.76
N THR A 106 -1.43 10.69 0.08
CA THR A 106 -1.16 9.77 -1.02
C THR A 106 -2.08 10.04 -2.19
N ARG A 107 -1.53 10.01 -3.40
CA ARG A 107 -2.30 10.09 -4.65
C ARG A 107 -1.76 9.12 -5.66
N SER A 108 -2.67 8.53 -6.44
CA SER A 108 -2.32 7.54 -7.45
C SER A 108 -2.87 7.92 -8.80
N LYS A 109 -2.13 7.57 -9.85
CA LYS A 109 -2.57 7.64 -11.23
C LYS A 109 -2.40 6.27 -11.88
N THR A 110 -3.50 5.75 -12.42
CA THR A 110 -3.53 4.50 -13.19
C THR A 110 -3.63 4.83 -14.67
N GLN A 111 -2.92 4.08 -15.51
CA GLN A 111 -2.99 4.15 -16.96
C GLN A 111 -3.21 2.75 -17.55
N GLU A 112 -3.65 2.68 -18.81
CA GLU A 112 -3.93 1.42 -19.49
C GLU A 112 -2.65 0.64 -19.82
N LEU A 113 -1.61 1.35 -20.25
CA LEU A 113 -0.31 0.78 -20.56
C LEU A 113 0.60 0.74 -19.32
N TYR A 114 1.58 -0.13 -19.35
CA TYR A 114 2.60 -0.16 -18.31
C TYR A 114 3.45 1.11 -18.34
N PHE A 115 3.86 1.58 -17.18
CA PHE A 115 4.90 2.60 -17.09
C PHE A 115 6.21 2.04 -17.65
N GLU A 116 6.89 2.82 -18.48
CA GLU A 116 8.03 2.36 -19.27
C GLU A 116 9.38 2.65 -18.60
N ASN A 117 9.54 3.88 -18.04
CA ASN A 117 10.81 4.39 -17.59
C ASN A 117 10.70 5.46 -16.51
N ALA A 118 11.85 5.86 -15.95
CA ALA A 118 11.95 6.87 -14.90
C ALA A 118 11.36 8.23 -15.30
N GLU A 119 11.47 8.61 -16.57
CA GLU A 119 10.90 9.88 -17.06
C GLU A 119 9.37 9.89 -16.92
N LYS A 120 8.71 8.79 -17.29
CA LYS A 120 7.26 8.64 -17.12
C LYS A 120 6.85 8.65 -15.65
N PHE A 121 7.63 7.99 -14.77
CA PHE A 121 7.41 8.05 -13.32
C PHE A 121 7.51 9.48 -12.81
N TYR A 122 8.59 10.18 -13.15
CA TYR A 122 8.82 11.55 -12.74
C TYR A 122 7.73 12.50 -13.20
N ASN A 123 7.39 12.49 -14.49
CA ASN A 123 6.35 13.37 -15.04
C ASN A 123 4.99 13.14 -14.39
N THR A 124 4.65 11.87 -14.13
CA THR A 124 3.41 11.53 -13.42
C THR A 124 3.47 11.94 -11.95
N ALA A 125 4.60 11.71 -11.28
CA ALA A 125 4.78 12.11 -9.88
C ALA A 125 4.69 13.63 -9.72
N LYS A 126 5.23 14.42 -10.67
CA LYS A 126 5.13 15.87 -10.68
C LYS A 126 3.67 16.34 -10.82
N GLN A 127 2.89 15.75 -11.73
CA GLN A 127 1.46 16.02 -11.82
C GLN A 127 0.70 15.73 -10.53
N LEU A 128 1.03 14.62 -9.85
CA LEU A 128 0.43 14.26 -8.57
C LEU A 128 0.88 15.19 -7.44
N TRP A 129 2.11 15.70 -7.50
CA TRP A 129 2.65 16.70 -6.60
C TRP A 129 1.89 18.04 -6.68
N GLU A 130 1.59 18.52 -7.89
CA GLU A 130 0.85 19.75 -8.13
C GLU A 130 -0.57 19.71 -7.51
N LEU A 131 -1.14 18.51 -7.33
CA LEU A 131 -2.45 18.30 -6.71
C LEU A 131 -2.41 18.23 -5.17
N ARG A 132 -1.26 18.47 -4.53
CA ARG A 132 -1.14 18.41 -3.07
C ARG A 132 -2.03 19.47 -2.39
N PRO A 133 -2.71 19.11 -1.27
CA PRO A 133 -3.64 20.03 -0.62
C PRO A 133 -2.95 21.00 0.35
N PHE A 134 -1.69 20.77 0.70
CA PHE A 134 -0.98 21.51 1.73
C PHE A 134 0.36 22.01 1.23
N ASP A 135 0.66 23.27 1.55
CA ASP A 135 1.98 23.86 1.40
C ASP A 135 2.70 23.84 2.76
N LYS A 136 3.24 22.67 3.08
CA LYS A 136 3.90 22.39 4.36
C LYS A 136 5.25 21.73 4.10
N ALA A 137 6.19 21.94 5.02
CA ALA A 137 7.48 21.25 5.01
C ALA A 137 7.31 19.72 4.92
N ILE A 138 8.15 19.08 4.09
CA ILE A 138 8.06 17.68 3.73
C ILE A 138 9.14 16.90 4.45
N ARG A 139 8.71 15.90 5.20
CA ARG A 139 9.56 14.97 5.93
C ARG A 139 9.93 13.71 5.14
N LEU A 140 9.03 13.25 4.25
CA LEU A 140 9.24 12.04 3.46
C LEU A 140 8.54 12.15 2.12
N LEU A 141 9.24 11.70 1.09
CA LEU A 141 8.69 11.43 -0.23
C LEU A 141 8.87 9.96 -0.61
N GLY A 142 7.89 9.41 -1.32
CA GLY A 142 7.94 8.05 -1.83
C GLY A 142 7.17 7.88 -3.13
N LEU A 143 7.66 6.96 -3.96
CA LEU A 143 6.99 6.49 -5.16
C LEU A 143 6.75 5.00 -5.04
N SER A 144 5.58 4.54 -5.47
CA SER A 144 5.21 3.14 -5.48
C SER A 144 4.52 2.78 -6.78
N LEU A 145 4.92 1.68 -7.40
CA LEU A 145 4.28 1.12 -8.57
C LEU A 145 3.49 -0.14 -8.19
N SER A 146 2.24 -0.21 -8.60
CA SER A 146 1.31 -1.34 -8.36
C SER A 146 0.56 -1.73 -9.63
N ASN A 147 -0.39 -2.65 -9.54
CA ASN A 147 -0.99 -3.31 -10.70
C ASN A 147 0.11 -3.90 -11.60
N LEU A 148 0.91 -4.79 -10.96
CA LEU A 148 2.09 -5.35 -11.57
C LEU A 148 1.74 -6.49 -12.54
N ASN A 149 2.57 -6.68 -13.57
CA ASN A 149 2.47 -7.79 -14.53
C ASN A 149 2.65 -9.18 -13.88
N THR A 150 3.09 -9.25 -12.65
CA THR A 150 3.19 -10.50 -11.86
C THR A 150 1.84 -11.17 -11.63
N TYR A 151 0.72 -10.44 -11.77
CA TYR A 151 -0.64 -10.98 -11.66
C TYR A 151 -1.19 -11.56 -12.96
N GLU A 152 -0.69 -11.14 -14.12
CA GLU A 152 -1.16 -11.63 -15.42
C GLU A 152 -0.83 -13.12 -15.64
N LYS A 153 0.15 -13.65 -14.91
CA LYS A 153 0.49 -15.09 -14.93
C LYS A 153 -0.44 -15.98 -14.08
N LYS A 154 -1.42 -15.42 -13.37
CA LYS A 154 -2.43 -16.18 -12.64
C LYS A 154 -3.74 -16.26 -13.40
N GLN A 155 -3.86 -17.38 -14.13
CA GLN A 155 -5.09 -18.05 -14.53
C GLN A 155 -6.32 -17.14 -14.74
N VAL A 156 -6.72 -17.05 -16.00
CA VAL A 156 -8.12 -16.88 -16.38
C VAL A 156 -8.92 -17.99 -15.67
N SER A 157 -9.58 -17.64 -14.58
CA SER A 157 -10.60 -18.50 -13.99
C SER A 157 -11.73 -18.55 -15.02
N VAL A 158 -11.77 -19.59 -15.82
CA VAL A 158 -12.90 -19.83 -16.71
C VAL A 158 -14.07 -20.17 -15.82
N GLN A 159 -15.03 -19.27 -15.75
CA GLN A 159 -16.30 -19.56 -15.10
C GLN A 159 -16.99 -20.62 -15.94
N LEU A 160 -17.00 -21.86 -15.46
CA LEU A 160 -17.75 -22.94 -16.12
C LEU A 160 -19.23 -22.59 -16.00
N LYS A 161 -19.91 -22.51 -17.15
CA LYS A 161 -21.39 -22.52 -17.16
C LYS A 161 -21.82 -23.90 -16.67
N ILE A 162 -22.51 -23.93 -15.52
CA ILE A 162 -23.22 -25.13 -15.10
C ILE A 162 -24.48 -25.20 -15.98
N PRO A 163 -24.62 -26.21 -16.84
CA PRO A 163 -25.86 -26.38 -17.56
C PRO A 163 -26.92 -26.84 -16.55
N PHE A 164 -27.85 -25.95 -16.22
CA PHE A 164 -29.07 -26.37 -15.55
C PHE A 164 -29.88 -27.15 -16.54
N ALA A 165 -30.21 -28.41 -16.23
CA ALA A 165 -31.26 -29.12 -16.95
C ALA A 165 -32.56 -28.35 -16.74
N GLU A 166 -33.16 -27.86 -17.83
CA GLU A 166 -34.51 -27.36 -17.76
C GLU A 166 -35.40 -28.54 -17.34
N PHE A 167 -36.13 -28.39 -16.26
CA PHE A 167 -37.18 -29.32 -15.90
C PHE A 167 -38.33 -29.01 -16.87
N ASP A 168 -38.46 -29.81 -17.92
CA ASP A 168 -39.68 -29.86 -18.74
C ASP A 168 -40.78 -30.49 -17.83
N ASP A 169 -41.84 -29.68 -17.55
CA ASP A 169 -43.11 -30.14 -16.98
C ASP A 169 -43.92 -30.98 -17.96
#